data_490fdca3c6efcfb8444eb9df17554951
#
_entry.id   490fdca3c6efcfb8444eb9df17554951
#
_cell.length_a   1.000
_cell.length_b   1.000
_cell.length_c   1.000
_cell.angle_alpha   90.00
_cell.angle_beta   90.00
_cell.angle_gamma   90.00
#
_symmetry.space_group_name_H-M   'P 1'
#
loop_
_entity.id
_entity.type
_entity.pdbx_description
1 polymer ?
#
loop_
_entity_poly.entity_id
_entity_poly.type
_entity_poly.pdbx_seq_one_letter_code
_entity_poly.pdbx_strand_id
1 'polypeptide(L)'
;MMATATQVPTQIEGVAKARYIRVSPQKARLVIDLIRGERAEAALHTLRFTKKRVAKEIEKTLRSAIANAERKAEDAGESLDVDALFVTRCYVNEGPRWKRMRPAPMGRGFRYQKRTAHIVVEVAEHHRAAADRMTAAAQEAQASKGVRGAVRKARKAFEKRAKQQGPKKKK
;
A
#
# COMPACT_ATOMS: atom_id res chain seq x y z
N MET A 1 8.41 -24.07 27.78
CA MET A 1 7.79 -24.02 26.45
C MET A 1 7.57 -22.56 26.09
N MET A 2 8.45 -21.99 25.27
CA MET A 2 8.30 -20.59 24.82
C MET A 2 7.34 -20.60 23.62
N ALA A 3 6.20 -19.92 23.76
CA ALA A 3 5.26 -19.69 22.67
C ALA A 3 5.92 -18.79 21.64
N THR A 4 6.23 -19.33 20.47
CA THR A 4 6.61 -18.56 19.29
C THR A 4 5.41 -17.71 18.92
N ALA A 5 5.47 -16.40 19.26
CA ALA A 5 4.51 -15.43 18.77
C ALA A 5 4.55 -15.49 17.24
N THR A 6 3.49 -15.99 16.63
CA THR A 6 3.26 -15.92 15.20
C THR A 6 3.18 -14.43 14.85
N GLN A 7 4.26 -13.86 14.33
CA GLN A 7 4.26 -12.50 13.82
C GLN A 7 3.31 -12.48 12.64
N VAL A 8 2.14 -11.88 12.84
CA VAL A 8 1.23 -11.53 11.77
C VAL A 8 2.01 -10.53 10.88
N PRO A 9 2.17 -10.78 9.58
CA PRO A 9 2.88 -9.87 8.71
C PRO A 9 2.26 -8.49 8.82
N THR A 10 3.05 -7.52 9.25
CA THR A 10 2.60 -6.13 9.40
C THR A 10 2.31 -5.60 8.01
N GLN A 11 1.05 -5.46 7.65
CA GLN A 11 0.67 -4.86 6.39
C GLN A 11 1.10 -3.40 6.40
N ILE A 12 1.87 -3.00 5.41
CA ILE A 12 2.27 -1.61 5.23
C ILE A 12 1.06 -0.84 4.74
N GLU A 13 0.48 -0.02 5.63
CA GLU A 13 -0.64 0.84 5.31
C GLU A 13 -0.20 2.29 5.21
N GLY A 14 -0.42 2.92 4.07
CA GLY A 14 -0.26 4.35 3.86
C GLY A 14 -1.57 5.08 4.12
N VAL A 15 -1.59 6.01 5.06
CA VAL A 15 -2.78 6.81 5.40
C VAL A 15 -2.50 8.29 5.14
N ALA A 16 -3.41 8.96 4.42
CA ALA A 16 -3.40 10.40 4.25
C ALA A 16 -4.75 11.03 4.58
N LYS A 17 -4.71 12.20 5.21
CA LYS A 17 -5.90 12.93 5.66
C LYS A 17 -5.83 14.37 5.19
N ALA A 18 -6.76 14.79 4.34
CA ALA A 18 -6.94 16.18 3.95
C ALA A 18 -8.10 16.79 4.75
N ARG A 19 -7.81 17.80 5.58
CA ARG A 19 -8.80 18.42 6.47
C ARG A 19 -9.28 19.77 5.95
N TYR A 20 -10.51 20.16 6.30
CA TYR A 20 -11.12 21.47 6.04
C TYR A 20 -11.21 21.86 4.57
N ILE A 21 -11.37 20.89 3.67
CA ILE A 21 -11.56 21.16 2.24
C ILE A 21 -12.91 21.86 2.04
N ARG A 22 -12.92 22.97 1.30
CA ARG A 22 -14.13 23.77 1.05
C ARG A 22 -15.02 23.15 -0.02
N VAL A 23 -15.54 21.96 0.26
CA VAL A 23 -16.42 21.20 -0.62
C VAL A 23 -17.54 20.57 0.20
N SER A 24 -18.69 20.34 -0.45
CA SER A 24 -19.77 19.58 0.17
C SER A 24 -19.37 18.09 0.31
N PRO A 25 -19.53 17.45 1.49
CA PRO A 25 -19.23 16.04 1.69
C PRO A 25 -19.93 15.13 0.70
N GLN A 26 -21.20 15.38 0.38
CA GLN A 26 -21.95 14.58 -0.59
C GLN A 26 -21.32 14.59 -1.99
N LYS A 27 -20.84 15.77 -2.44
CA LYS A 27 -20.15 15.87 -3.74
C LYS A 27 -18.79 15.18 -3.74
N ALA A 28 -18.11 15.16 -2.61
CA ALA A 28 -16.84 14.45 -2.45
C ALA A 28 -17.05 12.93 -2.43
N ARG A 29 -18.11 12.43 -1.77
CA ARG A 29 -18.45 10.99 -1.75
C ARG A 29 -18.61 10.41 -3.15
N LEU A 30 -19.31 11.12 -4.05
CA LEU A 30 -19.49 10.69 -5.44
C LEU A 30 -18.17 10.43 -6.19
N VAL A 31 -17.10 11.14 -5.85
CA VAL A 31 -15.78 10.94 -6.48
C VAL A 31 -14.98 9.85 -5.77
N ILE A 32 -15.09 9.79 -4.46
CA ILE A 32 -14.40 8.76 -3.66
C ILE A 32 -14.95 7.36 -3.98
N ASP A 33 -16.24 7.24 -4.21
CA ASP A 33 -16.85 5.95 -4.56
C ASP A 33 -16.33 5.38 -5.89
N LEU A 34 -15.78 6.22 -6.79
CA LEU A 34 -15.17 5.76 -8.04
C LEU A 34 -13.81 5.07 -7.83
N ILE A 35 -13.08 5.43 -6.79
CA ILE A 35 -11.71 4.92 -6.55
C ILE A 35 -11.64 3.83 -5.48
N ARG A 36 -12.76 3.53 -4.87
CA ARG A 36 -12.80 2.56 -3.77
C ARG A 36 -12.51 1.15 -4.27
N GLY A 37 -11.48 0.51 -3.71
CA GLY A 37 -11.08 -0.86 -4.07
C GLY A 37 -10.29 -0.96 -5.39
N GLU A 38 -9.97 0.17 -6.05
CA GLU A 38 -9.12 0.19 -7.25
C GLU A 38 -7.63 0.15 -6.89
N ARG A 39 -6.80 -0.24 -7.86
CA ARG A 39 -5.35 -0.09 -7.77
C ARG A 39 -4.99 1.38 -7.69
N ALA A 40 -3.95 1.74 -6.94
CA ALA A 40 -3.55 3.12 -6.73
C ALA A 40 -3.26 3.87 -8.04
N GLU A 41 -2.62 3.22 -9.00
CA GLU A 41 -2.35 3.78 -10.32
C GLU A 41 -3.64 4.03 -11.12
N ALA A 42 -4.53 3.04 -11.21
CA ALA A 42 -5.82 3.16 -11.89
C ALA A 42 -6.68 4.27 -11.26
N ALA A 43 -6.70 4.36 -9.92
CA ALA A 43 -7.39 5.40 -9.19
C ALA A 43 -6.84 6.80 -9.52
N LEU A 44 -5.52 6.98 -9.65
CA LEU A 44 -4.90 8.22 -10.09
C LEU A 44 -5.34 8.62 -11.51
N HIS A 45 -5.39 7.65 -12.44
CA HIS A 45 -5.88 7.89 -13.79
C HIS A 45 -7.36 8.29 -13.78
N THR A 46 -8.22 7.56 -13.08
CA THR A 46 -9.65 7.87 -12.94
C THR A 46 -9.88 9.28 -12.39
N LEU A 47 -9.09 9.71 -11.40
CA LEU A 47 -9.17 11.04 -10.81
C LEU A 47 -8.74 12.15 -11.78
N ARG A 48 -7.70 11.94 -12.59
CA ARG A 48 -7.23 12.91 -13.59
C ARG A 48 -8.28 13.23 -14.66
N PHE A 49 -9.02 12.22 -15.10
CA PHE A 49 -10.08 12.38 -16.12
C PHE A 49 -11.42 12.83 -15.53
N THR A 50 -11.58 12.82 -14.22
CA THR A 50 -12.82 13.24 -13.56
C THR A 50 -12.97 14.75 -13.57
N LYS A 51 -14.01 15.26 -14.23
CA LYS A 51 -14.30 16.71 -14.37
C LYS A 51 -14.74 17.41 -13.06
N LYS A 52 -14.82 16.72 -11.94
CA LYS A 52 -15.23 17.28 -10.65
C LYS A 52 -14.08 18.02 -9.99
N ARG A 53 -14.30 19.26 -9.53
CA ARG A 53 -13.28 20.08 -8.85
C ARG A 53 -12.61 19.35 -7.68
N VAL A 54 -13.35 18.51 -6.96
CA VAL A 54 -12.88 17.75 -5.80
C VAL A 54 -11.83 16.70 -6.19
N ALA A 55 -11.84 16.22 -7.44
CA ALA A 55 -10.92 15.17 -7.89
C ALA A 55 -9.45 15.56 -7.68
N LYS A 56 -9.09 16.82 -7.92
CA LYS A 56 -7.73 17.33 -7.70
C LYS A 56 -7.27 17.21 -6.23
N GLU A 57 -8.18 17.50 -5.29
CA GLU A 57 -7.87 17.40 -3.86
C GLU A 57 -7.73 15.94 -3.41
N ILE A 58 -8.58 15.07 -3.96
CA ILE A 58 -8.51 13.62 -3.68
C ILE A 58 -7.24 13.03 -4.31
N GLU A 59 -6.89 13.43 -5.54
CA GLU A 59 -5.65 13.01 -6.20
C GLU A 59 -4.42 13.36 -5.36
N LYS A 60 -4.36 14.61 -4.85
CA LYS A 60 -3.28 15.05 -3.97
C LYS A 60 -3.22 14.22 -2.68
N THR A 61 -4.38 13.91 -2.09
CA THR A 61 -4.46 13.09 -0.88
C THR A 61 -4.00 11.66 -1.17
N LEU A 62 -4.41 11.08 -2.31
CA LEU A 62 -4.00 9.72 -2.70
C LEU A 62 -2.48 9.64 -2.94
N ARG A 63 -1.88 10.61 -3.63
CA ARG A 63 -0.42 10.68 -3.79
C ARG A 63 0.32 10.75 -2.45
N SER A 64 -0.22 11.54 -1.51
CA SER A 64 0.34 11.60 -0.17
C SER A 64 0.21 10.27 0.58
N ALA A 65 -0.87 9.50 0.35
CA ALA A 65 -1.04 8.19 0.96
C ALA A 65 -0.02 7.18 0.41
N ILE A 66 0.23 7.20 -0.90
CA ILE A 66 1.26 6.37 -1.55
C ILE A 66 2.64 6.69 -0.98
N ALA A 67 3.04 7.96 -0.98
CA ALA A 67 4.34 8.38 -0.43
C ALA A 67 4.50 8.05 1.07
N ASN A 68 3.40 8.08 1.83
CA ASN A 68 3.43 7.65 3.24
C ASN A 68 3.58 6.13 3.39
N ALA A 69 3.06 5.33 2.43
CA ALA A 69 3.26 3.89 2.39
C ALA A 69 4.72 3.55 2.06
N GLU A 70 5.30 4.20 1.04
CA GLU A 70 6.70 4.06 0.65
C GLU A 70 7.64 4.37 1.82
N ARG A 71 7.44 5.50 2.48
CA ARG A 71 8.25 5.90 3.64
C ARG A 71 8.17 4.89 4.79
N LYS A 72 6.99 4.37 5.07
CA LYS A 72 6.84 3.34 6.11
C LYS A 72 7.53 2.03 5.74
N ALA A 73 7.54 1.67 4.45
CA ALA A 73 8.27 0.52 3.95
C ALA A 73 9.78 0.69 4.13
N GLU A 74 10.30 1.86 3.76
CA GLU A 74 11.70 2.23 3.96
C GLU A 74 12.09 2.18 5.44
N ASP A 75 11.26 2.77 6.34
CA ASP A 75 11.47 2.77 7.78
C ASP A 75 11.45 1.35 8.37
N ALA A 76 10.63 0.45 7.80
CA ALA A 76 10.55 -0.96 8.20
C ALA A 76 11.64 -1.84 7.55
N GLY A 77 12.36 -1.34 6.54
CA GLY A 77 13.34 -2.11 5.76
C GLY A 77 12.69 -3.17 4.86
N GLU A 78 11.43 -3.00 4.53
CA GLU A 78 10.67 -3.89 3.64
C GLU A 78 10.57 -3.31 2.23
N SER A 79 10.58 -4.17 1.21
CA SER A 79 10.37 -3.74 -0.18
C SER A 79 8.87 -3.63 -0.45
N LEU A 80 8.38 -2.44 -0.75
CA LEU A 80 7.01 -2.18 -1.18
C LEU A 80 6.93 -2.08 -2.70
N ASP A 81 5.95 -2.76 -3.29
CA ASP A 81 5.63 -2.62 -4.70
C ASP A 81 4.49 -1.61 -4.86
N VAL A 82 4.82 -0.45 -5.38
CA VAL A 82 3.87 0.66 -5.56
C VAL A 82 2.74 0.27 -6.50
N ASP A 83 3.03 -0.56 -7.51
CA ASP A 83 2.04 -1.02 -8.50
C ASP A 83 1.04 -2.03 -7.90
N ALA A 84 1.42 -2.69 -6.81
CA ALA A 84 0.57 -3.61 -6.07
C ALA A 84 -0.32 -2.93 -5.02
N LEU A 85 -0.19 -1.61 -4.84
CA LEU A 85 -1.00 -0.86 -3.88
C LEU A 85 -2.47 -0.72 -4.33
N PHE A 86 -3.38 -0.90 -3.37
CA PHE A 86 -4.83 -0.73 -3.53
C PHE A 86 -5.37 0.28 -2.55
N VAL A 87 -6.43 0.96 -2.95
CA VAL A 87 -7.22 1.82 -2.06
C VAL A 87 -8.12 0.94 -1.19
N THR A 88 -7.67 0.63 0.04
CA THR A 88 -8.40 -0.22 0.98
C THR A 88 -9.59 0.49 1.58
N ARG A 89 -9.37 1.68 2.11
CA ARG A 89 -10.41 2.50 2.72
C ARG A 89 -10.34 3.92 2.21
N CYS A 90 -11.49 4.44 1.81
CA CYS A 90 -11.64 5.83 1.48
C CYS A 90 -12.99 6.34 1.95
N TYR A 91 -13.00 7.46 2.68
CA TYR A 91 -14.23 8.03 3.22
C TYR A 91 -14.13 9.54 3.40
N VAL A 92 -15.31 10.15 3.47
CA VAL A 92 -15.47 11.60 3.65
C VAL A 92 -16.28 11.86 4.90
N ASN A 93 -15.67 12.60 5.83
CA ASN A 93 -16.32 13.11 7.02
C ASN A 93 -16.79 14.54 6.82
N GLU A 94 -17.86 14.92 7.51
CA GLU A 94 -18.33 16.29 7.52
C GLU A 94 -17.44 17.16 8.40
N GLY A 95 -17.05 18.32 7.85
CA GLY A 95 -16.35 19.36 8.60
C GLY A 95 -17.32 20.46 9.09
N PRO A 96 -16.78 21.48 9.76
CA PRO A 96 -17.57 22.60 10.25
C PRO A 96 -18.36 23.29 9.13
N ARG A 97 -19.57 23.71 9.46
CA ARG A 97 -20.49 24.38 8.57
C ARG A 97 -20.56 25.86 8.94
N TRP A 98 -20.17 26.74 8.03
CA TRP A 98 -20.21 28.18 8.25
C TRP A 98 -21.54 28.76 7.77
N LYS A 99 -22.31 29.31 8.69
CA LYS A 99 -23.57 30.01 8.39
C LYS A 99 -23.29 31.35 7.69
N ARG A 100 -24.04 31.66 6.65
CA ARG A 100 -23.99 32.90 5.88
C ARG A 100 -25.39 33.33 5.53
N MET A 101 -25.57 34.61 5.20
CA MET A 101 -26.83 35.15 4.75
C MET A 101 -26.68 35.69 3.32
N ARG A 102 -27.74 35.57 2.56
CA ARG A 102 -27.89 36.21 1.26
C ARG A 102 -29.08 37.16 1.32
N PRO A 103 -28.98 38.37 0.73
CA PRO A 103 -30.14 39.25 0.59
C PRO A 103 -31.23 38.59 -0.27
N ALA A 104 -32.46 38.83 0.09
CA ALA A 104 -33.62 38.39 -0.63
C ALA A 104 -34.56 39.57 -0.89
N PRO A 105 -35.51 39.45 -1.83
CA PRO A 105 -36.52 40.49 -2.10
C PRO A 105 -37.29 40.91 -0.86
N MET A 106 -37.79 42.09 -0.83
CA MET A 106 -38.59 42.66 0.28
C MET A 106 -37.85 42.72 1.63
N GLY A 107 -36.55 43.02 1.63
CA GLY A 107 -35.76 43.14 2.85
C GLY A 107 -35.54 41.84 3.64
N ARG A 108 -35.88 40.69 3.04
CA ARG A 108 -35.66 39.36 3.66
C ARG A 108 -34.24 38.89 3.49
N GLY A 109 -33.78 37.95 4.33
CA GLY A 109 -32.49 37.31 4.25
C GLY A 109 -32.60 35.78 4.22
N PHE A 110 -31.95 35.12 3.26
CA PHE A 110 -31.85 33.65 3.19
C PHE A 110 -30.57 33.17 3.87
N ARG A 111 -30.75 32.24 4.79
CA ARG A 111 -29.61 31.54 5.46
C ARG A 111 -29.08 30.46 4.54
N TYR A 112 -27.77 30.44 4.32
CA TYR A 112 -27.10 29.34 3.63
C TYR A 112 -25.88 28.89 4.41
N GLN A 113 -25.39 27.67 4.12
CA GLN A 113 -24.24 27.11 4.79
C GLN A 113 -23.11 26.82 3.80
N LYS A 114 -21.91 27.31 4.10
CA LYS A 114 -20.69 26.86 3.42
C LYS A 114 -20.18 25.62 4.16
N ARG A 115 -20.28 24.46 3.50
CA ARG A 115 -19.86 23.17 4.05
C ARG A 115 -18.39 22.92 3.79
N THR A 116 -17.72 22.25 4.71
CA THR A 116 -16.38 21.70 4.55
C THR A 116 -16.42 20.18 4.71
N ALA A 117 -15.39 19.53 4.21
CA ALA A 117 -15.25 18.09 4.29
C ALA A 117 -13.82 17.70 4.72
N HIS A 118 -13.70 16.56 5.34
CA HIS A 118 -12.43 15.89 5.60
C HIS A 118 -12.38 14.63 4.77
N ILE A 119 -11.31 14.45 4.00
CA ILE A 119 -11.10 13.28 3.14
C ILE A 119 -10.01 12.44 3.78
N VAL A 120 -10.26 11.14 3.89
CA VAL A 120 -9.29 10.16 4.36
C VAL A 120 -9.16 9.10 3.29
N VAL A 121 -7.93 8.78 2.93
CA VAL A 121 -7.58 7.73 1.98
C VAL A 121 -6.52 6.85 2.63
N GLU A 122 -6.76 5.56 2.61
CA GLU A 122 -5.86 4.52 3.11
C GLU A 122 -5.52 3.59 1.94
N VAL A 123 -4.25 3.38 1.74
CA VAL A 123 -3.72 2.46 0.73
C VAL A 123 -2.93 1.36 1.43
N ALA A 124 -3.06 0.14 0.94
CA ALA A 124 -2.28 -0.98 1.42
C ALA A 124 -1.98 -1.94 0.28
N GLU A 125 -0.97 -2.76 0.44
CA GLU A 125 -0.68 -3.85 -0.46
C GLU A 125 -1.77 -4.92 -0.35
N HIS A 126 -2.17 -5.52 -1.47
CA HIS A 126 -3.19 -6.57 -1.46
C HIS A 126 -2.65 -7.79 -0.74
N HIS A 127 -3.40 -8.32 0.22
CA HIS A 127 -3.02 -9.45 1.06
C HIS A 127 -2.54 -10.68 0.26
N ARG A 128 -3.05 -10.86 -0.96
CA ARG A 128 -2.68 -11.96 -1.84
C ARG A 128 -1.28 -11.78 -2.45
N ALA A 129 -0.92 -10.56 -2.84
CA ALA A 129 0.40 -10.25 -3.38
C ALA A 129 1.50 -10.37 -2.33
N ALA A 130 1.23 -9.96 -1.10
CA ALA A 130 2.14 -10.15 0.03
C ALA A 130 2.35 -11.63 0.38
N ALA A 131 1.28 -12.45 0.35
CA ALA A 131 1.35 -13.88 0.56
C ALA A 131 2.15 -14.59 -0.56
N ASP A 132 1.93 -14.20 -1.81
CA ASP A 132 2.62 -14.77 -2.97
C ASP A 132 4.13 -14.45 -2.94
N ARG A 133 4.54 -13.26 -2.47
CA ARG A 133 5.95 -12.90 -2.26
C ARG A 133 6.60 -13.70 -1.14
N MET A 134 5.89 -13.89 -0.02
CA MET A 134 6.41 -14.70 1.09
C MET A 134 6.62 -16.15 0.68
N THR A 135 5.71 -16.71 -0.14
CA THR A 135 5.86 -18.07 -0.68
C THR A 135 7.00 -18.15 -1.70
N ALA A 136 7.16 -17.15 -2.56
CA ALA A 136 8.26 -17.08 -3.52
C ALA A 136 9.63 -16.96 -2.80
N ALA A 137 9.75 -16.05 -1.83
CA ALA A 137 10.96 -15.88 -1.03
C ALA A 137 11.30 -17.15 -0.22
N ALA A 138 10.30 -17.82 0.33
CA ALA A 138 10.48 -19.09 1.03
C ALA A 138 10.95 -20.21 0.09
N GLN A 139 10.44 -20.25 -1.15
CA GLN A 139 10.86 -21.21 -2.17
C GLN A 139 12.29 -20.96 -2.62
N GLU A 140 12.68 -19.70 -2.86
CA GLU A 140 14.05 -19.33 -3.18
C GLU A 140 15.04 -19.66 -2.07
N ALA A 141 14.67 -19.41 -0.82
CA ALA A 141 15.47 -19.78 0.35
C ALA A 141 15.64 -21.30 0.48
N GLN A 142 14.62 -22.09 0.14
CA GLN A 142 14.71 -23.56 0.13
C GLN A 142 15.55 -24.08 -1.04
N ALA A 143 15.41 -23.49 -2.23
CA ALA A 143 16.21 -23.82 -3.40
C ALA A 143 17.69 -23.56 -3.15
N SER A 144 18.03 -22.43 -2.54
CA SER A 144 19.42 -22.07 -2.20
C SER A 144 20.03 -23.03 -1.16
N LYS A 145 19.25 -23.49 -0.17
CA LYS A 145 19.67 -24.52 0.80
C LYS A 145 19.86 -25.87 0.13
N GLY A 146 19.02 -26.25 -0.83
CA GLY A 146 19.13 -27.46 -1.63
C GLY A 146 20.42 -27.50 -2.44
N VAL A 147 20.73 -26.41 -3.15
CA VAL A 147 21.96 -26.29 -3.96
C VAL A 147 23.22 -26.36 -3.08
N ARG A 148 23.24 -25.63 -1.96
CA ARG A 148 24.36 -25.69 -0.99
C ARG A 148 24.54 -27.10 -0.41
N GLY A 149 23.45 -27.82 -0.15
CA GLY A 149 23.45 -29.20 0.32
C GLY A 149 24.02 -30.18 -0.74
N ALA A 150 23.62 -30.01 -2.00
CA ALA A 150 24.11 -30.83 -3.12
C ALA A 150 25.60 -30.60 -3.37
N VAL A 151 26.04 -29.33 -3.39
CA VAL A 151 27.49 -29.00 -3.55
C VAL A 151 28.32 -29.59 -2.40
N ARG A 152 27.85 -29.55 -1.17
CA ARG A 152 28.51 -30.12 -0.01
C ARG A 152 28.59 -31.64 -0.09
N LYS A 153 27.53 -32.31 -0.60
CA LYS A 153 27.55 -33.79 -0.82
C LYS A 153 28.53 -34.16 -1.94
N ALA A 154 28.53 -33.43 -3.06
CA ALA A 154 29.44 -33.63 -4.17
C ALA A 154 30.90 -33.46 -3.76
N ARG A 155 31.23 -32.40 -2.98
CA ARG A 155 32.59 -32.19 -2.43
C ARG A 155 33.07 -33.30 -1.52
N LYS A 156 32.19 -33.82 -0.62
CA LYS A 156 32.50 -34.97 0.23
C LYS A 156 32.70 -36.27 -0.57
N ALA A 157 31.90 -36.47 -1.64
CA ALA A 157 32.05 -37.63 -2.51
C ALA A 157 33.36 -37.57 -3.31
N PHE A 158 33.74 -36.40 -3.78
CA PHE A 158 35.02 -36.21 -4.46
C PHE A 158 36.22 -36.46 -3.53
N GLU A 159 36.16 -35.94 -2.32
CA GLU A 159 37.21 -36.14 -1.30
C GLU A 159 37.35 -37.62 -0.90
N LYS A 160 36.24 -38.39 -0.80
CA LYS A 160 36.27 -39.83 -0.59
C LYS A 160 36.93 -40.57 -1.76
N ARG A 161 36.63 -40.20 -3.03
CA ARG A 161 37.26 -40.80 -4.20
C ARG A 161 38.74 -40.48 -4.31
N ALA A 162 39.16 -39.26 -3.97
CA ALA A 162 40.57 -38.89 -3.93
C ALA A 162 41.38 -39.64 -2.88
N LYS A 163 40.78 -39.95 -1.72
CA LYS A 163 41.42 -40.78 -0.69
C LYS A 163 41.50 -42.26 -1.05
N GLN A 164 40.63 -42.80 -1.91
CA GLN A 164 40.66 -44.18 -2.39
C GLN A 164 41.64 -44.45 -3.53
N GLN A 165 42.02 -43.36 -4.28
CA GLN A 165 43.03 -43.42 -5.32
C GLN A 165 44.39 -42.93 -4.77
N GLY A 166 44.87 -43.54 -3.71
CA GLY A 166 46.20 -43.31 -3.18
C GLY A 166 47.27 -43.56 -4.22
N PRO A 167 48.49 -43.00 -4.07
CA PRO A 167 49.51 -42.96 -5.11
C PRO A 167 49.92 -44.39 -5.50
N LYS A 168 49.66 -44.78 -6.76
CA LYS A 168 50.23 -45.98 -7.34
C LYS A 168 51.76 -45.86 -7.28
N LYS A 169 52.40 -46.63 -6.40
CA LYS A 169 53.86 -46.79 -6.39
C LYS A 169 54.30 -47.28 -7.76
N LYS A 170 55.01 -46.47 -8.49
CA LYS A 170 55.82 -46.93 -9.64
C LYS A 170 56.95 -47.80 -9.10
N LYS A 171 57.01 -49.05 -9.52
CA LYS A 171 58.21 -49.88 -9.46
C LYS A 171 59.00 -49.60 -10.71
#